data_19c4a37bef64734b2327b3812a9df629
#
_entry.id   19c4a37bef64734b2327b3812a9df629
#
_cell.length_a   1.000
_cell.length_b   1.000
_cell.length_c   1.000
_cell.angle_alpha   90.00
_cell.angle_beta   90.00
_cell.angle_gamma   90.00
#
_symmetry.space_group_name_H-M   'P 1'
#
loop_
_entity.id
_entity.type
_entity.pdbx_description
1 polymer ?
#
loop_
_entity_poly.entity_id
_entity_poly.type
_entity_poly.pdbx_seq_one_letter_code
_entity_poly.pdbx_strand_id
1 'polypeptide(L)'
;MRLEFHQLERRWEHLRVRHPARHRHLIASLAECGQQAPIVVVAAEDRADRYVVIDGHKRIAALEQLGRDIVEAVLWPMTEADAILLDYSLRLGEQETALEQAWLLVELQHRFGYGLEELARRFDRSTSWVSRRLALAGLLPETIQQQVRSGKIPAQVALKFLVPVARISLDDCLRMAAIVAQHQCDARQAGQLYSAWREGWPLTRKRILEHPELFFRTQREAEDVPVASVLLRDLDMAAAIVKRVHRRLAAERSPSQALDRQQSTMACSQIASMQSQLEHIHQKLVEEQAPHVEPSATQHDSGTQSTRDRHARDRSSAAGFTGSGAQGTALEVDRGSGTEPARESRTLPPADSGTLQQLQGKSHASS
;
A
#
# COMPACT_ATOMS: atom_id res chain seq x y z
N MET A 1 -0.55 -10.54 -36.52
CA MET A 1 0.51 -11.38 -37.06
C MET A 1 0.85 -12.50 -36.10
N ARG A 2 1.42 -13.61 -36.58
CA ARG A 2 1.90 -14.70 -35.70
C ARG A 2 3.41 -14.64 -35.64
N LEU A 3 3.96 -14.74 -34.46
CA LEU A 3 5.40 -14.71 -34.21
C LEU A 3 5.81 -15.93 -33.39
N GLU A 4 6.98 -16.47 -33.71
CA GLU A 4 7.62 -17.51 -32.93
C GLU A 4 8.40 -16.88 -31.76
N PHE A 5 8.51 -17.58 -30.61
CA PHE A 5 9.15 -17.01 -29.45
C PHE A 5 10.62 -16.65 -29.67
N HIS A 6 11.31 -17.34 -30.54
CA HIS A 6 12.69 -17.00 -30.89
C HIS A 6 12.83 -15.63 -31.58
N GLN A 7 11.75 -15.09 -32.19
CA GLN A 7 11.73 -13.77 -32.81
C GLN A 7 11.50 -12.65 -31.77
N LEU A 8 11.17 -13.00 -30.54
CA LEU A 8 10.80 -12.03 -29.50
C LEU A 8 11.98 -11.64 -28.62
N GLU A 9 12.17 -10.36 -28.41
CA GLU A 9 13.09 -9.79 -27.44
C GLU A 9 12.32 -9.26 -26.23
N ARG A 10 12.57 -9.82 -25.05
CA ARG A 10 11.84 -9.50 -23.81
C ARG A 10 12.61 -8.52 -22.95
N ARG A 11 13.13 -7.45 -23.55
CA ARG A 11 13.98 -6.45 -22.90
C ARG A 11 13.29 -5.83 -21.66
N TRP A 12 11.96 -5.71 -21.66
CA TRP A 12 11.17 -5.02 -20.64
C TRP A 12 10.47 -5.93 -19.63
N GLU A 13 10.69 -7.25 -19.73
CA GLU A 13 10.06 -8.21 -18.80
C GLU A 13 10.44 -7.98 -17.36
N HIS A 14 11.68 -7.57 -17.09
CA HIS A 14 12.23 -7.36 -15.75
C HIS A 14 11.65 -6.12 -15.03
N LEU A 15 10.91 -5.27 -15.73
CA LEU A 15 10.26 -4.09 -15.14
C LEU A 15 8.94 -4.41 -14.45
N ARG A 16 8.45 -5.63 -14.55
CA ARG A 16 7.14 -6.03 -14.04
C ARG A 16 7.25 -6.96 -12.85
N VAL A 17 6.43 -6.69 -11.83
CA VAL A 17 6.29 -7.58 -10.69
C VAL A 17 5.48 -8.81 -11.09
N ARG A 18 6.01 -9.99 -10.78
CA ARG A 18 5.30 -11.26 -10.99
C ARG A 18 4.31 -11.52 -9.86
N HIS A 19 3.09 -11.88 -10.23
CA HIS A 19 2.03 -12.26 -9.31
C HIS A 19 1.66 -13.74 -9.53
N PRO A 20 2.15 -14.68 -8.73
CA PRO A 20 1.97 -16.11 -8.98
C PRO A 20 0.49 -16.54 -9.08
N ALA A 21 -0.39 -15.98 -8.27
CA ALA A 21 -1.81 -16.30 -8.32
C ALA A 21 -2.44 -15.84 -9.64
N ARG A 22 -2.20 -14.58 -10.07
CA ARG A 22 -2.70 -14.06 -11.35
C ARG A 22 -2.12 -14.82 -12.54
N HIS A 23 -0.86 -15.26 -12.44
CA HIS A 23 -0.22 -16.05 -13.48
C HIS A 23 -0.89 -17.42 -13.67
N ARG A 24 -1.22 -18.11 -12.58
CA ARG A 24 -1.97 -19.38 -12.63
C ARG A 24 -3.35 -19.22 -13.27
N HIS A 25 -4.09 -18.16 -12.92
CA HIS A 25 -5.37 -17.85 -13.57
C HIS A 25 -5.20 -17.59 -15.07
N LEU A 26 -4.14 -16.88 -15.48
CA LEU A 26 -3.86 -16.62 -16.89
C LEU A 26 -3.54 -17.90 -17.65
N ILE A 27 -2.76 -18.82 -17.07
CA ILE A 27 -2.48 -20.14 -17.67
C ILE A 27 -3.78 -20.92 -17.88
N ALA A 28 -4.65 -21.00 -16.87
CA ALA A 28 -5.92 -21.70 -16.98
C ALA A 28 -6.81 -21.10 -18.09
N SER A 29 -6.93 -19.77 -18.12
CA SER A 29 -7.70 -19.08 -19.16
C SER A 29 -7.14 -19.29 -20.56
N LEU A 30 -5.81 -19.26 -20.74
CA LEU A 30 -5.16 -19.51 -22.03
C LEU A 30 -5.28 -20.97 -22.47
N ALA A 31 -5.30 -21.92 -21.53
CA ALA A 31 -5.51 -23.33 -21.82
C ALA A 31 -6.93 -23.60 -22.31
N GLU A 32 -7.93 -22.94 -21.73
CA GLU A 32 -9.34 -23.13 -22.02
C GLU A 32 -9.78 -22.36 -23.27
N CYS A 33 -9.48 -21.07 -23.33
CA CYS A 33 -10.01 -20.18 -24.37
C CYS A 33 -8.99 -19.82 -25.45
N GLY A 34 -7.71 -20.20 -25.30
CA GLY A 34 -6.63 -19.75 -26.16
C GLY A 34 -6.30 -18.27 -25.98
N GLN A 35 -5.45 -17.73 -26.86
CA GLN A 35 -5.06 -16.33 -26.81
C GLN A 35 -6.15 -15.44 -27.39
N GLN A 36 -6.85 -14.68 -26.55
CA GLN A 36 -7.93 -13.77 -26.95
C GLN A 36 -7.42 -12.36 -27.31
N ALA A 37 -6.35 -11.91 -26.66
CA ALA A 37 -5.74 -10.61 -26.91
C ALA A 37 -4.30 -10.80 -27.43
N PRO A 38 -3.92 -10.14 -28.54
CA PRO A 38 -2.55 -10.19 -29.04
C PRO A 38 -1.58 -9.52 -28.07
N ILE A 39 -0.30 -9.90 -28.15
CA ILE A 39 0.78 -9.12 -27.53
C ILE A 39 1.08 -7.90 -28.39
N VAL A 40 1.72 -6.89 -27.80
CA VAL A 40 2.17 -5.70 -28.53
C VAL A 40 3.69 -5.77 -28.70
N VAL A 41 4.13 -5.54 -29.94
CA VAL A 41 5.55 -5.54 -30.30
C VAL A 41 5.90 -4.35 -31.19
N VAL A 42 7.16 -3.97 -31.19
CA VAL A 42 7.77 -3.07 -32.19
C VAL A 42 8.90 -3.81 -32.92
N ALA A 43 9.24 -3.38 -34.11
CA ALA A 43 10.40 -3.94 -34.83
C ALA A 43 11.69 -3.58 -34.07
N ALA A 44 12.61 -4.53 -33.93
CA ALA A 44 13.92 -4.24 -33.37
C ALA A 44 14.76 -3.44 -34.38
N GLU A 45 15.37 -2.34 -33.96
CA GLU A 45 16.14 -1.47 -34.85
C GLU A 45 17.46 -2.11 -35.30
N ASP A 46 18.00 -3.01 -34.47
CA ASP A 46 19.33 -3.63 -34.66
C ASP A 46 19.30 -4.96 -35.40
N ARG A 47 18.12 -5.58 -35.58
CA ARG A 47 17.97 -6.91 -36.16
C ARG A 47 16.70 -7.05 -36.99
N ALA A 48 16.87 -7.39 -38.26
CA ALA A 48 15.76 -7.82 -39.12
C ALA A 48 15.09 -9.10 -38.54
N ASP A 49 13.79 -9.23 -38.66
CA ASP A 49 12.98 -10.36 -38.16
C ASP A 49 12.97 -10.55 -36.63
N ARG A 50 13.38 -9.53 -35.84
CA ARG A 50 13.23 -9.51 -34.39
C ARG A 50 12.27 -8.42 -33.97
N TYR A 51 11.57 -8.71 -32.89
CA TYR A 51 10.53 -7.83 -32.35
C TYR A 51 10.70 -7.65 -30.86
N VAL A 52 10.73 -6.41 -30.42
CA VAL A 52 10.77 -6.07 -28.99
C VAL A 52 9.36 -6.11 -28.42
N VAL A 53 9.17 -6.90 -27.40
CA VAL A 53 7.88 -7.02 -26.71
C VAL A 53 7.66 -5.80 -25.83
N ILE A 54 6.55 -5.10 -26.05
CA ILE A 54 6.11 -3.94 -25.27
C ILE A 54 5.07 -4.37 -24.24
N ASP A 55 4.02 -5.08 -24.66
CA ASP A 55 3.01 -5.66 -23.76
C ASP A 55 2.81 -7.15 -24.02
N GLY A 56 2.39 -7.85 -22.99
CA GLY A 56 2.04 -9.27 -23.04
C GLY A 56 3.11 -10.22 -22.50
N HIS A 57 4.13 -9.74 -21.80
CA HIS A 57 5.17 -10.60 -21.18
C HIS A 57 4.59 -11.75 -20.35
N LYS A 58 3.50 -11.50 -19.60
CA LYS A 58 2.82 -12.53 -18.79
C LYS A 58 2.13 -13.58 -19.67
N ARG A 59 1.56 -13.15 -20.82
CA ARG A 59 0.95 -14.06 -21.81
C ARG A 59 1.99 -14.97 -22.46
N ILE A 60 3.12 -14.41 -22.86
CA ILE A 60 4.24 -15.18 -23.43
C ILE A 60 4.70 -16.22 -22.41
N ALA A 61 4.99 -15.84 -21.17
CA ALA A 61 5.43 -16.76 -20.12
C ALA A 61 4.40 -17.88 -19.84
N ALA A 62 3.10 -17.56 -19.90
CA ALA A 62 2.04 -18.55 -19.71
C ALA A 62 1.91 -19.49 -20.92
N LEU A 63 2.02 -18.98 -22.15
CA LEU A 63 2.00 -19.79 -23.38
C LEU A 63 3.21 -20.74 -23.46
N GLU A 64 4.40 -20.30 -23.03
CA GLU A 64 5.57 -21.17 -22.89
C GLU A 64 5.33 -22.35 -21.94
N GLN A 65 4.72 -22.09 -20.78
CA GLN A 65 4.38 -23.16 -19.84
C GLN A 65 3.32 -24.13 -20.39
N LEU A 66 2.50 -23.67 -21.35
CA LEU A 66 1.55 -24.53 -22.08
C LEU A 66 2.18 -25.23 -23.29
N GLY A 67 3.50 -25.13 -23.50
CA GLY A 67 4.20 -25.76 -24.60
C GLY A 67 3.85 -25.19 -25.98
N ARG A 68 3.45 -23.90 -26.02
CA ARG A 68 3.20 -23.19 -27.29
C ARG A 68 4.48 -22.50 -27.74
N ASP A 69 4.68 -22.46 -29.03
CA ASP A 69 5.87 -21.87 -29.68
C ASP A 69 5.54 -20.58 -30.45
N ILE A 70 4.25 -20.30 -30.64
CA ILE A 70 3.73 -19.21 -31.45
C ILE A 70 2.81 -18.34 -30.60
N VAL A 71 2.87 -17.02 -30.83
CA VAL A 71 2.02 -16.03 -30.19
C VAL A 71 1.39 -15.09 -31.22
N GLU A 72 0.16 -14.69 -31.01
CA GLU A 72 -0.49 -13.64 -31.79
C GLU A 72 -0.03 -12.28 -31.32
N ALA A 73 0.42 -11.43 -32.26
CA ALA A 73 1.01 -10.14 -31.98
C ALA A 73 0.44 -9.05 -32.90
N VAL A 74 0.41 -7.81 -32.37
CA VAL A 74 0.18 -6.57 -33.12
C VAL A 74 1.48 -5.79 -33.16
N LEU A 75 1.91 -5.41 -34.36
CA LEU A 75 3.07 -4.55 -34.58
C LEU A 75 2.63 -3.08 -34.48
N TRP A 76 3.25 -2.34 -33.59
CA TRP A 76 3.12 -0.88 -33.54
C TRP A 76 4.21 -0.25 -34.44
N PRO A 77 3.84 0.59 -35.44
CA PRO A 77 4.77 1.22 -36.35
C PRO A 77 5.37 2.50 -35.73
N MET A 78 6.12 2.33 -34.65
CA MET A 78 6.75 3.42 -33.90
C MET A 78 8.05 2.96 -33.24
N THR A 79 8.81 3.92 -32.69
CA THR A 79 10.06 3.60 -31.98
C THR A 79 9.79 2.84 -30.68
N GLU A 80 10.78 2.10 -30.18
CA GLU A 80 10.70 1.36 -28.92
C GLU A 80 10.36 2.30 -27.75
N ALA A 81 10.98 3.46 -27.71
CA ALA A 81 10.75 4.46 -26.65
C ALA A 81 9.32 5.00 -26.66
N ASP A 82 8.79 5.36 -27.84
CA ASP A 82 7.44 5.90 -27.96
C ASP A 82 6.39 4.83 -27.65
N ALA A 83 6.64 3.58 -28.04
CA ALA A 83 5.75 2.47 -27.73
C ALA A 83 5.63 2.19 -26.23
N ILE A 84 6.74 2.27 -25.50
CA ILE A 84 6.74 2.10 -24.05
C ILE A 84 6.01 3.23 -23.34
N LEU A 85 6.21 4.45 -23.79
CA LEU A 85 5.50 5.61 -23.23
C LEU A 85 4.01 5.56 -23.55
N LEU A 86 3.64 5.11 -24.73
CA LEU A 86 2.25 4.90 -25.10
C LEU A 86 1.62 3.78 -24.27
N ASP A 87 2.29 2.63 -24.11
CA ASP A 87 1.83 1.54 -23.26
C ASP A 87 1.64 2.00 -21.81
N TYR A 88 2.59 2.77 -21.26
CA TYR A 88 2.43 3.38 -19.95
C TYR A 88 1.18 4.27 -19.87
N SER A 89 0.97 5.12 -20.86
CA SER A 89 -0.19 6.02 -20.90
C SER A 89 -1.53 5.28 -21.02
N LEU A 90 -1.58 4.20 -21.79
CA LEU A 90 -2.78 3.36 -21.94
C LEU A 90 -3.14 2.62 -20.66
N ARG A 91 -2.16 2.34 -19.80
CA ARG A 91 -2.34 1.65 -18.52
C ARG A 91 -2.63 2.57 -17.34
N LEU A 92 -2.92 3.85 -17.55
CA LEU A 92 -3.19 4.82 -16.46
C LEU A 92 -4.30 4.39 -15.48
N GLY A 93 -5.09 3.37 -15.79
CA GLY A 93 -6.06 2.72 -14.89
C GLY A 93 -5.54 1.49 -14.14
N GLU A 94 -4.41 0.92 -14.53
CA GLU A 94 -3.79 -0.20 -13.82
C GLU A 94 -2.90 0.31 -12.69
N GLN A 95 -2.99 -0.31 -11.52
CA GLN A 95 -2.19 0.08 -10.35
C GLN A 95 -0.73 -0.37 -10.53
N GLU A 96 0.04 0.37 -11.33
CA GLU A 96 1.49 0.21 -11.34
C GLU A 96 2.08 0.63 -9.99
N THR A 97 2.98 -0.20 -9.49
CA THR A 97 3.66 0.13 -8.24
C THR A 97 4.69 1.25 -8.46
N ALA A 98 4.98 1.99 -7.40
CA ALA A 98 6.00 3.04 -7.46
C ALA A 98 7.40 2.48 -7.82
N LEU A 99 7.67 1.20 -7.55
CA LEU A 99 8.91 0.52 -7.94
C LEU A 99 8.94 0.21 -9.44
N GLU A 100 7.84 -0.26 -10.04
CA GLU A 100 7.75 -0.49 -11.48
C GLU A 100 7.96 0.81 -12.26
N GLN A 101 7.35 1.90 -11.81
CA GLN A 101 7.58 3.23 -12.37
C GLN A 101 9.03 3.67 -12.23
N ALA A 102 9.66 3.40 -11.07
CA ALA A 102 11.05 3.73 -10.83
C ALA A 102 11.99 2.97 -11.77
N TRP A 103 11.78 1.66 -11.94
CA TRP A 103 12.57 0.83 -12.86
C TRP A 103 12.40 1.27 -14.32
N LEU A 104 11.18 1.60 -14.74
CA LEU A 104 10.91 2.09 -16.08
C LEU A 104 11.67 3.42 -16.33
N LEU A 105 11.63 4.36 -15.40
CA LEU A 105 12.34 5.63 -15.54
C LEU A 105 13.86 5.43 -15.62
N VAL A 106 14.42 4.53 -14.81
CA VAL A 106 15.85 4.18 -14.84
C VAL A 106 16.22 3.61 -16.21
N GLU A 107 15.45 2.67 -16.75
CA GLU A 107 15.72 2.07 -18.06
C GLU A 107 15.61 3.12 -19.20
N LEU A 108 14.60 3.98 -19.18
CA LEU A 108 14.45 5.02 -20.16
C LEU A 108 15.64 6.01 -20.13
N GLN A 109 16.12 6.36 -18.93
CA GLN A 109 17.31 7.18 -18.77
C GLN A 109 18.56 6.47 -19.31
N HIS A 110 18.74 5.18 -18.99
CA HIS A 110 19.93 4.44 -19.39
C HIS A 110 19.96 4.12 -20.89
N ARG A 111 18.83 3.68 -21.46
CA ARG A 111 18.79 3.23 -22.88
C ARG A 111 18.65 4.36 -23.87
N PHE A 112 17.85 5.37 -23.53
CA PHE A 112 17.53 6.44 -24.47
C PHE A 112 18.16 7.79 -24.08
N GLY A 113 18.89 7.84 -22.96
CA GLY A 113 19.58 9.05 -22.50
C GLY A 113 18.64 10.17 -22.08
N TYR A 114 17.37 9.88 -21.75
CA TYR A 114 16.42 10.90 -21.37
C TYR A 114 16.80 11.57 -20.06
N GLY A 115 16.92 12.91 -20.11
CA GLY A 115 17.14 13.71 -18.93
C GLY A 115 15.88 13.85 -18.06
N LEU A 116 16.07 14.42 -16.87
CA LEU A 116 15.02 14.58 -15.87
C LEU A 116 13.81 15.37 -16.39
N GLU A 117 14.06 16.45 -17.11
CA GLU A 117 13.02 17.32 -17.68
C GLU A 117 12.25 16.63 -18.80
N GLU A 118 12.96 15.90 -19.67
CA GLU A 118 12.36 15.13 -20.74
C GLU A 118 11.46 14.02 -20.21
N LEU A 119 11.92 13.27 -19.20
CA LEU A 119 11.11 12.27 -18.50
C LEU A 119 9.87 12.90 -17.85
N ALA A 120 10.04 14.05 -17.20
CA ALA A 120 8.91 14.77 -16.58
C ALA A 120 7.86 15.16 -17.63
N ARG A 121 8.28 15.68 -18.77
CA ARG A 121 7.41 16.07 -19.88
C ARG A 121 6.69 14.85 -20.48
N ARG A 122 7.42 13.74 -20.76
CA ARG A 122 6.86 12.55 -21.39
C ARG A 122 5.87 11.79 -20.51
N PHE A 123 6.06 11.85 -19.19
CA PHE A 123 5.18 11.22 -18.20
C PHE A 123 4.06 12.13 -17.70
N ASP A 124 3.99 13.38 -18.18
CA ASP A 124 3.07 14.40 -17.67
C ASP A 124 3.15 14.51 -16.13
N ARG A 125 4.36 14.65 -15.61
CA ARG A 125 4.69 14.73 -14.19
C ARG A 125 5.70 15.83 -13.91
N SER A 126 5.80 16.25 -12.64
CA SER A 126 6.84 17.20 -12.23
C SER A 126 8.22 16.54 -12.19
N THR A 127 9.27 17.35 -12.41
CA THR A 127 10.68 16.91 -12.25
C THR A 127 10.96 16.35 -10.85
N SER A 128 10.33 16.90 -9.82
CA SER A 128 10.41 16.40 -8.44
C SER A 128 9.79 15.00 -8.29
N TRP A 129 8.74 14.69 -9.05
CA TRP A 129 8.15 13.34 -9.06
C TRP A 129 9.13 12.35 -9.69
N VAL A 130 9.71 12.67 -10.84
CA VAL A 130 10.71 11.83 -11.52
C VAL A 130 11.92 11.60 -10.63
N SER A 131 12.48 12.66 -10.03
CA SER A 131 13.63 12.57 -9.12
C SER A 131 13.36 11.63 -7.93
N ARG A 132 12.18 11.72 -7.31
CA ARG A 132 11.80 10.81 -6.21
C ARG A 132 11.67 9.35 -6.66
N ARG A 133 11.21 9.08 -7.88
CA ARG A 133 11.12 7.73 -8.44
C ARG A 133 12.49 7.15 -8.75
N LEU A 134 13.37 7.92 -9.40
CA LEU A 134 14.75 7.51 -9.65
C LEU A 134 15.51 7.22 -8.35
N ALA A 135 15.37 8.10 -7.35
CA ALA A 135 15.96 7.87 -6.02
C ALA A 135 15.43 6.59 -5.35
N LEU A 136 14.15 6.25 -5.55
CA LEU A 136 13.55 5.04 -4.99
C LEU A 136 14.19 3.76 -5.55
N ALA A 137 14.51 3.71 -6.84
CA ALA A 137 15.21 2.59 -7.45
C ALA A 137 16.60 2.38 -6.85
N GLY A 138 17.32 3.46 -6.52
CA GLY A 138 18.65 3.40 -5.90
C GLY A 138 18.67 3.06 -4.41
N LEU A 139 17.53 3.16 -3.71
CA LEU A 139 17.48 2.92 -2.26
C LEU A 139 17.53 1.43 -1.86
N LEU A 140 16.98 0.57 -2.70
CA LEU A 140 16.94 -0.87 -2.43
C LEU A 140 18.06 -1.59 -3.19
N PRO A 141 18.85 -2.45 -2.53
CA PRO A 141 19.80 -3.30 -3.21
C PRO A 141 19.16 -4.17 -4.30
N GLU A 142 19.90 -4.45 -5.36
CA GLU A 142 19.39 -5.23 -6.49
C GLU A 142 18.88 -6.60 -6.08
N THR A 143 19.48 -7.23 -5.07
CA THR A 143 19.02 -8.51 -4.51
C THR A 143 17.60 -8.42 -3.96
N ILE A 144 17.23 -7.32 -3.29
CA ILE A 144 15.87 -7.08 -2.80
C ILE A 144 14.94 -6.77 -3.97
N GLN A 145 15.38 -5.93 -4.92
CA GLN A 145 14.58 -5.61 -6.10
C GLN A 145 14.23 -6.88 -6.90
N GLN A 146 15.16 -7.82 -7.06
CA GLN A 146 14.90 -9.10 -7.72
C GLN A 146 13.88 -9.97 -6.96
N GLN A 147 13.92 -9.96 -5.62
CA GLN A 147 12.91 -10.64 -4.81
C GLN A 147 11.53 -10.01 -4.97
N VAL A 148 11.46 -8.69 -5.13
CA VAL A 148 10.20 -7.99 -5.43
C VAL A 148 9.71 -8.31 -6.84
N ARG A 149 10.59 -8.28 -7.86
CA ARG A 149 10.24 -8.63 -9.25
C ARG A 149 9.73 -10.06 -9.35
N SER A 150 10.36 -10.99 -8.65
CA SER A 150 9.93 -12.40 -8.62
C SER A 150 8.66 -12.65 -7.81
N GLY A 151 8.15 -11.65 -7.08
CA GLY A 151 6.97 -11.76 -6.23
C GLY A 151 7.21 -12.46 -4.90
N LYS A 152 8.47 -12.75 -4.52
CA LYS A 152 8.82 -13.28 -3.20
C LYS A 152 8.57 -12.28 -2.09
N ILE A 153 8.79 -10.98 -2.37
CA ILE A 153 8.46 -9.86 -1.50
C ILE A 153 7.37 -9.06 -2.18
N PRO A 154 6.20 -8.83 -1.54
CA PRO A 154 5.18 -7.96 -2.10
C PRO A 154 5.72 -6.52 -2.27
N ALA A 155 5.48 -5.90 -3.43
CA ALA A 155 5.96 -4.54 -3.71
C ALA A 155 5.48 -3.51 -2.67
N GLN A 156 4.27 -3.68 -2.15
CA GLN A 156 3.71 -2.84 -1.08
C GLN A 156 4.52 -2.95 0.22
N VAL A 157 4.97 -4.17 0.58
CA VAL A 157 5.82 -4.41 1.75
C VAL A 157 7.17 -3.74 1.57
N ALA A 158 7.78 -3.89 0.39
CA ALA A 158 9.05 -3.24 0.09
C ALA A 158 8.96 -1.72 0.23
N LEU A 159 7.93 -1.10 -0.34
CA LEU A 159 7.72 0.35 -0.31
C LEU A 159 7.42 0.89 1.09
N LYS A 160 6.53 0.23 1.83
CA LYS A 160 6.08 0.73 3.14
C LYS A 160 7.07 0.45 4.26
N PHE A 161 7.81 -0.65 4.19
CA PHE A 161 8.62 -1.12 5.32
C PHE A 161 10.11 -1.22 4.99
N LEU A 162 10.52 -1.80 3.86
CA LEU A 162 11.95 -1.96 3.56
C LEU A 162 12.63 -0.66 3.15
N VAL A 163 11.97 0.20 2.36
CA VAL A 163 12.50 1.51 1.96
C VAL A 163 12.81 2.42 3.16
N PRO A 164 11.93 2.57 4.17
CA PRO A 164 12.25 3.32 5.38
C PRO A 164 13.42 2.73 6.17
N VAL A 165 13.52 1.39 6.26
CA VAL A 165 14.64 0.73 6.94
C VAL A 165 15.95 0.95 6.19
N ALA A 166 15.95 0.85 4.86
CA ALA A 166 17.13 1.06 4.02
C ALA A 166 17.73 2.47 4.18
N ARG A 167 16.91 3.46 4.46
CA ARG A 167 17.36 4.84 4.73
C ARG A 167 18.11 4.99 6.05
N ILE A 168 17.91 4.07 6.98
CA ILE A 168 18.51 4.09 8.32
C ILE A 168 19.68 3.12 8.39
N SER A 169 19.47 1.87 7.94
CA SER A 169 20.44 0.79 7.99
C SER A 169 20.22 -0.18 6.84
N LEU A 170 21.20 -0.23 5.94
CA LEU A 170 21.13 -1.14 4.79
C LEU A 170 21.25 -2.62 5.24
N ASP A 171 22.07 -2.91 6.27
CA ASP A 171 22.24 -4.25 6.82
C ASP A 171 20.92 -4.77 7.42
N ASP A 172 20.25 -3.94 8.23
CA ASP A 172 18.94 -4.31 8.79
C ASP A 172 17.88 -4.49 7.69
N CYS A 173 17.94 -3.69 6.63
CA CYS A 173 17.05 -3.82 5.48
C CYS A 173 17.26 -5.18 4.78
N LEU A 174 18.50 -5.58 4.54
CA LEU A 174 18.81 -6.87 3.94
C LEU A 174 18.33 -8.04 4.80
N ARG A 175 18.55 -7.98 6.11
CA ARG A 175 18.08 -9.00 7.06
C ARG A 175 16.56 -9.05 7.11
N MET A 176 15.89 -7.89 7.21
CA MET A 176 14.42 -7.80 7.20
C MET A 176 13.82 -8.33 5.90
N ALA A 177 14.42 -8.01 4.75
CA ALA A 177 14.00 -8.53 3.45
C ALA A 177 14.13 -10.06 3.36
N ALA A 178 15.22 -10.62 3.90
CA ALA A 178 15.42 -12.07 3.97
C ALA A 178 14.34 -12.74 4.83
N ILE A 179 14.01 -12.17 5.98
CA ILE A 179 12.94 -12.65 6.87
C ILE A 179 11.59 -12.63 6.15
N VAL A 180 11.25 -11.49 5.52
CA VAL A 180 9.97 -11.33 4.77
C VAL A 180 9.86 -12.37 3.67
N ALA A 181 10.93 -12.60 2.91
CA ALA A 181 10.94 -13.57 1.81
C ALA A 181 10.87 -15.02 2.31
N GLN A 182 11.62 -15.36 3.36
CA GLN A 182 11.69 -16.71 3.93
C GLN A 182 10.37 -17.13 4.58
N HIS A 183 9.78 -16.25 5.37
CA HIS A 183 8.51 -16.52 6.07
C HIS A 183 7.27 -16.18 5.23
N GLN A 184 7.45 -15.72 3.98
CA GLN A 184 6.35 -15.29 3.09
C GLN A 184 5.38 -14.32 3.77
N CYS A 185 5.93 -13.35 4.53
CA CYS A 185 5.16 -12.43 5.34
C CYS A 185 4.16 -11.65 4.49
N ASP A 186 2.93 -11.62 4.95
CA ASP A 186 1.93 -10.70 4.42
C ASP A 186 2.21 -9.25 4.85
N ALA A 187 1.39 -8.31 4.37
CA ALA A 187 1.57 -6.89 4.68
C ALA A 187 1.38 -6.57 6.17
N ARG A 188 0.55 -7.35 6.89
CA ARG A 188 0.31 -7.20 8.33
C ARG A 188 1.52 -7.66 9.13
N GLN A 189 2.00 -8.86 8.87
CA GLN A 189 3.18 -9.44 9.54
C GLN A 189 4.44 -8.61 9.31
N ALA A 190 4.66 -8.15 8.05
CA ALA A 190 5.76 -7.25 7.73
C ALA A 190 5.63 -5.90 8.45
N GLY A 191 4.40 -5.40 8.60
CA GLY A 191 4.11 -4.18 9.37
C GLY A 191 4.41 -4.33 10.85
N GLN A 192 4.04 -5.45 11.46
CA GLN A 192 4.35 -5.77 12.86
C GLN A 192 5.87 -5.85 13.08
N LEU A 193 6.58 -6.56 12.19
CA LEU A 193 8.05 -6.67 12.24
C LEU A 193 8.71 -5.30 12.13
N TYR A 194 8.27 -4.47 11.19
CA TYR A 194 8.78 -3.10 11.00
C TYR A 194 8.52 -2.22 12.23
N SER A 195 7.30 -2.25 12.81
CA SER A 195 6.96 -1.46 13.99
C SER A 195 7.80 -1.86 15.19
N ALA A 196 7.95 -3.16 15.45
CA ALA A 196 8.79 -3.67 16.52
C ALA A 196 10.28 -3.30 16.35
N TRP A 197 10.77 -3.34 15.10
CA TRP A 197 12.11 -2.87 14.79
C TRP A 197 12.24 -1.36 14.99
N ARG A 198 11.31 -0.57 14.51
CA ARG A 198 11.37 0.91 14.59
C ARG A 198 11.33 1.39 16.03
N GLU A 199 10.50 0.81 16.88
CA GLU A 199 10.29 1.19 18.28
C GLU A 199 11.29 0.54 19.22
N GLY A 200 11.95 -0.55 18.77
CA GLY A 200 12.89 -1.31 19.56
C GLY A 200 14.21 -0.58 19.83
N TRP A 201 14.78 -0.81 21.02
CA TRP A 201 16.17 -0.45 21.34
C TRP A 201 17.16 -1.22 20.45
N PRO A 202 18.41 -0.78 20.27
CA PRO A 202 19.38 -1.45 19.39
C PRO A 202 19.54 -2.96 19.64
N LEU A 203 19.57 -3.39 20.89
CA LEU A 203 19.62 -4.81 21.25
C LEU A 203 18.35 -5.57 20.87
N THR A 204 17.19 -4.94 21.01
CA THR A 204 15.89 -5.51 20.63
C THR A 204 15.79 -5.66 19.12
N ARG A 205 16.19 -4.63 18.36
CA ARG A 205 16.26 -4.67 16.89
C ARG A 205 17.11 -5.85 16.42
N LYS A 206 18.29 -5.99 16.98
CA LYS A 206 19.21 -7.09 16.67
C LYS A 206 18.57 -8.45 16.95
N ARG A 207 17.97 -8.64 18.14
CA ARG A 207 17.30 -9.90 18.51
C ARG A 207 16.13 -10.25 17.61
N ILE A 208 15.31 -9.28 17.22
CA ILE A 208 14.17 -9.48 16.30
C ILE A 208 14.67 -9.99 14.94
N LEU A 209 15.77 -9.40 14.43
CA LEU A 209 16.33 -9.78 13.13
C LEU A 209 17.14 -11.09 13.18
N GLU A 210 17.71 -11.45 14.33
CA GLU A 210 18.44 -12.72 14.52
C GLU A 210 17.52 -13.91 14.81
N HIS A 211 16.39 -13.66 15.49
CA HIS A 211 15.44 -14.69 15.91
C HIS A 211 14.00 -14.36 15.51
N PRO A 212 13.72 -14.23 14.20
CA PRO A 212 12.38 -13.86 13.71
C PRO A 212 11.30 -14.87 14.09
N GLU A 213 11.67 -16.15 14.25
CA GLU A 213 10.73 -17.21 14.63
C GLU A 213 10.14 -16.97 16.02
N LEU A 214 10.98 -16.54 16.98
CA LEU A 214 10.52 -16.19 18.33
C LEU A 214 9.57 -14.99 18.27
N PHE A 215 9.90 -13.98 17.45
CA PHE A 215 9.05 -12.82 17.26
C PHE A 215 7.67 -13.21 16.70
N PHE A 216 7.61 -13.99 15.62
CA PHE A 216 6.33 -14.40 15.04
C PHE A 216 5.53 -15.35 15.95
N ARG A 217 6.22 -16.17 16.74
CA ARG A 217 5.57 -17.02 17.74
C ARG A 217 4.90 -16.19 18.83
N THR A 218 5.62 -15.23 19.42
CA THR A 218 5.05 -14.35 20.45
C THR A 218 3.90 -13.49 19.92
N GLN A 219 3.94 -13.07 18.64
CA GLN A 219 2.84 -12.35 18.01
C GLN A 219 1.59 -13.23 17.87
N ARG A 220 1.73 -14.49 17.45
CA ARG A 220 0.60 -15.43 17.37
C ARG A 220 0.03 -15.71 18.77
N GLU A 221 0.87 -16.00 19.74
CA GLU A 221 0.44 -16.20 21.11
C GLU A 221 -0.29 -14.98 21.70
N ALA A 222 0.10 -13.77 21.31
CA ALA A 222 -0.58 -12.54 21.71
C ALA A 222 -1.93 -12.34 20.97
N GLU A 223 -2.04 -12.79 19.73
CA GLU A 223 -3.30 -12.74 18.95
C GLU A 223 -4.32 -13.79 19.43
N ASP A 224 -3.84 -14.94 19.91
CA ASP A 224 -4.70 -16.02 20.44
C ASP A 224 -5.24 -15.72 21.86
N VAL A 225 -4.77 -14.65 22.52
CA VAL A 225 -5.28 -14.25 23.84
C VAL A 225 -6.69 -13.65 23.68
N PRO A 226 -7.72 -14.21 24.32
CA PRO A 226 -9.07 -13.67 24.23
C PRO A 226 -9.11 -12.19 24.60
N VAL A 227 -9.79 -11.37 23.77
CA VAL A 227 -9.92 -9.92 23.98
C VAL A 227 -10.39 -9.58 25.39
N ALA A 228 -11.27 -10.40 25.95
CA ALA A 228 -11.77 -10.27 27.33
C ALA A 228 -10.63 -10.33 28.36
N SER A 229 -9.66 -11.22 28.21
CA SER A 229 -8.53 -11.34 29.18
C SER A 229 -7.53 -10.18 29.04
N VAL A 230 -7.36 -9.65 27.84
CA VAL A 230 -6.52 -8.43 27.61
C VAL A 230 -7.19 -7.24 28.24
N LEU A 231 -8.50 -7.05 28.02
CA LEU A 231 -9.28 -5.94 28.58
C LEU A 231 -9.27 -5.97 30.12
N LEU A 232 -9.52 -7.12 30.72
CA LEU A 232 -9.50 -7.27 32.19
C LEU A 232 -8.11 -6.96 32.77
N ARG A 233 -7.05 -7.43 32.13
CA ARG A 233 -5.67 -7.13 32.54
C ARG A 233 -5.34 -5.64 32.44
N ASP A 234 -5.80 -4.96 31.39
CA ASP A 234 -5.58 -3.54 31.21
C ASP A 234 -6.35 -2.71 32.25
N LEU A 235 -7.57 -3.13 32.61
CA LEU A 235 -8.35 -2.53 33.69
C LEU A 235 -7.68 -2.74 35.06
N ASP A 236 -7.13 -3.93 35.34
CA ASP A 236 -6.36 -4.21 36.54
C ASP A 236 -5.12 -3.35 36.64
N MET A 237 -4.41 -3.17 35.52
CA MET A 237 -3.23 -2.32 35.45
C MET A 237 -3.59 -0.85 35.68
N ALA A 238 -4.67 -0.36 35.06
CA ALA A 238 -5.18 1.00 35.31
C ALA A 238 -5.54 1.22 36.78
N ALA A 239 -6.25 0.27 37.39
CA ALA A 239 -6.59 0.31 38.81
C ALA A 239 -5.33 0.33 39.71
N ALA A 240 -4.30 -0.44 39.37
CA ALA A 240 -3.04 -0.44 40.11
C ALA A 240 -2.30 0.92 40.01
N ILE A 241 -2.34 1.56 38.85
CA ILE A 241 -1.76 2.90 38.62
C ILE A 241 -2.50 3.93 39.46
N VAL A 242 -3.84 3.92 39.41
CA VAL A 242 -4.67 4.83 40.23
C VAL A 242 -4.37 4.67 41.72
N LYS A 243 -4.32 3.43 42.24
CA LYS A 243 -3.94 3.13 43.60
C LYS A 243 -2.54 3.64 43.97
N ARG A 244 -1.60 3.59 43.03
CA ARG A 244 -0.24 4.11 43.25
C ARG A 244 -0.20 5.62 43.33
N VAL A 245 -0.92 6.31 42.44
CA VAL A 245 -1.05 7.78 42.46
C VAL A 245 -1.71 8.22 43.73
N HIS A 246 -2.81 7.58 44.13
CA HIS A 246 -3.49 7.87 45.41
C HIS A 246 -2.56 7.72 46.61
N ARG A 247 -1.80 6.63 46.72
CA ARG A 247 -0.84 6.42 47.81
C ARG A 247 0.26 7.48 47.83
N ARG A 248 0.76 7.93 46.69
CA ARG A 248 1.77 8.99 46.61
C ARG A 248 1.20 10.33 47.12
N LEU A 249 0.00 10.69 46.69
CA LEU A 249 -0.66 11.92 47.18
C LEU A 249 -1.01 11.86 48.67
N ALA A 250 -1.41 10.69 49.18
CA ALA A 250 -1.70 10.48 50.57
C ALA A 250 -0.47 10.48 51.51
N ALA A 251 0.72 10.17 50.96
CA ALA A 251 1.99 10.20 51.68
C ALA A 251 2.51 11.64 51.93
N GLU A 252 2.04 12.61 51.16
CA GLU A 252 2.39 14.01 51.27
C GLU A 252 1.45 14.70 52.30
N ARG A 253 2.00 15.52 53.20
CA ARG A 253 1.22 16.23 54.22
C ARG A 253 0.26 17.25 53.62
N SER A 254 0.53 17.74 52.42
CA SER A 254 -0.33 18.62 51.65
C SER A 254 -0.12 18.42 50.16
N PRO A 255 -1.18 18.29 49.34
CA PRO A 255 -1.07 18.20 47.88
C PRO A 255 -0.32 19.37 47.24
N SER A 256 -0.39 20.55 47.84
CA SER A 256 0.32 21.75 47.40
C SER A 256 1.85 21.70 47.60
N GLN A 257 2.36 20.71 48.35
CA GLN A 257 3.79 20.48 48.49
C GLN A 257 4.33 19.53 47.39
N ALA A 258 3.46 18.70 46.82
CA ALA A 258 3.84 17.74 45.76
C ALA A 258 3.75 18.33 44.36
N LEU A 259 2.87 19.30 44.14
CA LEU A 259 2.58 19.87 42.79
C LEU A 259 2.46 21.40 42.91
N ASP A 260 3.04 22.12 41.98
CA ASP A 260 2.75 23.55 41.82
C ASP A 260 1.31 23.79 41.32
N ARG A 261 0.86 25.05 41.32
CA ARG A 261 -0.51 25.39 40.91
C ARG A 261 -0.84 25.01 39.47
N GLN A 262 0.13 25.12 38.55
CA GLN A 262 -0.06 24.78 37.16
C GLN A 262 -0.09 23.25 36.97
N GLN A 263 0.81 22.52 37.60
CA GLN A 263 0.84 21.06 37.62
C GLN A 263 -0.43 20.47 38.25
N SER A 264 -0.94 21.08 39.32
CA SER A 264 -2.18 20.68 39.95
C SER A 264 -3.39 20.84 39.01
N THR A 265 -3.46 21.95 38.26
CA THR A 265 -4.53 22.17 37.27
C THR A 265 -4.45 21.16 36.13
N MET A 266 -3.25 20.87 35.65
CA MET A 266 -3.04 19.83 34.60
C MET A 266 -3.44 18.45 35.12
N ALA A 267 -3.06 18.09 36.33
CA ALA A 267 -3.42 16.81 36.94
C ALA A 267 -4.93 16.65 37.08
N CYS A 268 -5.63 17.71 37.57
CA CYS A 268 -7.09 17.72 37.66
C CYS A 268 -7.76 17.53 36.27
N SER A 269 -7.27 18.22 35.25
CA SER A 269 -7.78 18.08 33.88
C SER A 269 -7.58 16.65 33.33
N GLN A 270 -6.40 16.05 33.56
CA GLN A 270 -6.13 14.66 33.15
C GLN A 270 -7.04 13.66 33.88
N ILE A 271 -7.25 13.84 35.20
CA ILE A 271 -8.14 12.99 35.98
C ILE A 271 -9.58 13.11 35.47
N ALA A 272 -10.07 14.31 35.20
CA ALA A 272 -11.41 14.53 34.66
C ALA A 272 -11.60 13.85 33.30
N SER A 273 -10.60 13.94 32.41
CA SER A 273 -10.60 13.23 31.11
C SER A 273 -10.63 11.71 31.29
N MET A 274 -9.83 11.17 32.21
CA MET A 274 -9.82 9.72 32.50
C MET A 274 -11.16 9.24 33.08
N GLN A 275 -11.78 10.03 33.98
CA GLN A 275 -13.10 9.71 34.52
C GLN A 275 -14.15 9.62 33.43
N SER A 276 -14.21 10.61 32.53
CA SER A 276 -15.14 10.58 31.38
C SER A 276 -14.97 9.37 30.49
N GLN A 277 -13.71 8.98 30.22
CA GLN A 277 -13.43 7.79 29.42
C GLN A 277 -13.85 6.48 30.11
N LEU A 278 -13.59 6.38 31.44
CA LEU A 278 -13.99 5.22 32.24
C LEU A 278 -15.52 5.11 32.35
N GLU A 279 -16.23 6.20 32.51
CA GLU A 279 -17.69 6.24 32.48
C GLU A 279 -18.26 5.76 31.17
N HIS A 280 -17.68 6.20 30.06
CA HIS A 280 -18.10 5.75 28.73
C HIS A 280 -17.85 4.23 28.50
N ILE A 281 -16.69 3.71 28.94
CA ILE A 281 -16.40 2.28 28.91
C ILE A 281 -17.41 1.51 29.80
N HIS A 282 -17.66 1.99 31.00
CA HIS A 282 -18.61 1.36 31.92
C HIS A 282 -20.02 1.31 31.32
N GLN A 283 -20.48 2.41 30.73
CA GLN A 283 -21.79 2.49 30.10
C GLN A 283 -21.95 1.48 28.98
N LYS A 284 -20.94 1.36 28.10
CA LYS A 284 -20.94 0.35 27.02
C LYS A 284 -21.04 -1.08 27.55
N LEU A 285 -20.27 -1.40 28.59
CA LEU A 285 -20.29 -2.75 29.18
C LEU A 285 -21.63 -3.06 29.86
N VAL A 286 -22.32 -2.05 30.45
CA VAL A 286 -23.63 -2.23 31.04
C VAL A 286 -24.74 -2.35 29.99
N GLU A 287 -24.68 -1.59 28.90
CA GLU A 287 -25.64 -1.68 27.79
C GLU A 287 -25.62 -3.07 27.14
N GLU A 288 -24.43 -3.68 26.98
CA GLU A 288 -24.30 -5.05 26.44
C GLU A 288 -24.80 -6.15 27.41
N GLN A 289 -24.88 -5.88 28.70
CA GLN A 289 -25.41 -6.82 29.71
C GLN A 289 -26.91 -6.72 29.89
N ALA A 290 -27.57 -5.70 29.32
CA ALA A 290 -29.02 -5.59 29.38
C ALA A 290 -29.67 -6.71 28.54
N PRO A 291 -30.56 -7.54 29.10
CA PRO A 291 -31.21 -8.61 28.33
C PRO A 291 -32.01 -7.98 27.19
N HIS A 292 -31.81 -8.49 25.99
CA HIS A 292 -32.65 -8.17 24.83
C HIS A 292 -34.08 -8.57 25.16
N VAL A 293 -34.88 -7.63 25.62
CA VAL A 293 -36.31 -7.80 25.73
C VAL A 293 -36.88 -7.73 24.32
N GLU A 294 -37.14 -8.88 23.73
CA GLU A 294 -37.93 -8.94 22.51
C GLU A 294 -39.31 -8.32 22.80
N PRO A 295 -39.81 -7.39 21.95
CA PRO A 295 -41.14 -6.87 22.12
C PRO A 295 -42.14 -8.02 21.91
N SER A 296 -42.78 -8.45 23.00
CA SER A 296 -43.88 -9.42 23.01
C SER A 296 -44.94 -8.98 22.01
N ALA A 297 -45.09 -9.74 20.93
CA ALA A 297 -46.20 -9.62 20.00
C ALA A 297 -47.51 -9.80 20.78
N THR A 298 -48.26 -8.77 20.95
CA THR A 298 -49.63 -8.77 21.47
C THR A 298 -50.50 -9.58 20.52
N GLN A 299 -50.85 -10.79 20.93
CA GLN A 299 -51.86 -11.58 20.30
C GLN A 299 -53.20 -10.89 20.53
N HIS A 300 -53.79 -10.29 19.49
CA HIS A 300 -55.21 -10.01 19.43
C HIS A 300 -55.90 -11.28 18.91
N ASP A 301 -56.50 -11.99 19.87
CA ASP A 301 -57.50 -12.99 19.64
C ASP A 301 -58.82 -12.32 19.29
N SER A 302 -59.34 -12.56 18.08
CA SER A 302 -60.75 -12.45 17.80
C SER A 302 -61.11 -13.45 16.72
N GLY A 303 -61.74 -14.53 17.20
CA GLY A 303 -62.30 -15.58 16.37
C GLY A 303 -63.44 -15.10 15.49
N THR A 304 -63.58 -15.74 14.38
CA THR A 304 -64.84 -16.33 13.95
C THR A 304 -64.63 -17.19 12.68
N GLN A 305 -65.26 -18.30 12.75
CA GLN A 305 -65.44 -19.38 11.81
C GLN A 305 -65.81 -18.95 10.39
N SER A 306 -65.39 -19.67 9.36
CA SER A 306 -66.26 -20.49 8.54
C SER A 306 -65.63 -20.89 7.19
N THR A 307 -65.43 -22.17 7.04
CA THR A 307 -65.73 -23.06 5.92
C THR A 307 -65.35 -22.80 4.48
N ARG A 308 -64.70 -23.84 3.92
CA ARG A 308 -64.87 -24.43 2.57
C ARG A 308 -64.26 -23.63 1.38
N ASP A 309 -63.53 -24.19 0.59
CA ASP A 309 -63.41 -25.37 -0.25
C ASP A 309 -62.48 -25.08 -1.46
N ARG A 310 -61.60 -26.01 -1.76
CA ARG A 310 -61.28 -26.64 -3.05
C ARG A 310 -60.71 -25.84 -4.23
N HIS A 311 -59.66 -26.45 -4.74
CA HIS A 311 -59.20 -26.60 -6.16
C HIS A 311 -58.26 -25.54 -6.71
N ALA A 312 -57.04 -25.93 -6.91
CA ALA A 312 -56.47 -26.69 -8.04
C ALA A 312 -56.12 -25.88 -9.28
N ARG A 313 -54.90 -26.11 -9.72
CA ARG A 313 -54.35 -25.98 -11.10
C ARG A 313 -53.99 -24.60 -11.60
N ASP A 314 -52.79 -24.43 -11.87
CA ASP A 314 -51.99 -24.82 -13.07
C ASP A 314 -51.66 -23.67 -14.01
N ARG A 315 -50.42 -23.62 -14.39
CA ARG A 315 -49.86 -23.16 -15.67
C ARG A 315 -49.69 -21.66 -15.99
N SER A 316 -48.43 -21.32 -16.07
CA SER A 316 -47.69 -20.99 -17.31
C SER A 316 -47.83 -19.62 -17.90
N SER A 317 -46.68 -19.17 -18.27
CA SER A 317 -46.32 -18.44 -19.51
C SER A 317 -46.40 -16.93 -19.57
N ALA A 318 -45.26 -16.42 -19.77
CA ALA A 318 -44.87 -15.58 -20.93
C ALA A 318 -45.26 -14.11 -20.98
N ALA A 319 -44.23 -13.34 -21.13
CA ALA A 319 -43.99 -12.35 -22.17
C ALA A 319 -44.65 -10.95 -22.11
N GLY A 320 -43.81 -10.00 -22.35
CA GLY A 320 -44.13 -8.77 -23.09
C GLY A 320 -44.00 -7.48 -22.27
N PHE A 321 -42.96 -6.76 -22.43
CA PHE A 321 -42.65 -5.78 -23.49
C PHE A 321 -43.29 -4.39 -23.29
N THR A 322 -42.43 -3.34 -23.45
CA THR A 322 -42.68 -1.92 -23.69
C THR A 322 -43.13 -1.09 -22.48
N GLY A 323 -42.64 0.07 -22.20
CA GLY A 323 -41.88 1.05 -22.94
C GLY A 323 -42.09 2.43 -22.30
N SER A 324 -41.12 3.28 -22.48
CA SER A 324 -41.27 4.72 -22.63
C SER A 324 -41.71 5.60 -21.46
N GLY A 325 -40.94 6.64 -21.24
CA GLY A 325 -41.49 7.90 -20.66
C GLY A 325 -40.45 8.72 -19.89
N ALA A 326 -39.85 9.60 -20.60
CA ALA A 326 -38.99 10.72 -20.23
C ALA A 326 -39.65 11.72 -19.26
N GLN A 327 -38.82 12.54 -18.68
CA GLN A 327 -38.89 13.94 -18.21
C GLN A 327 -38.22 14.00 -16.82
N GLY A 328 -37.13 14.68 -16.58
CA GLY A 328 -36.82 16.05 -16.96
C GLY A 328 -37.14 16.96 -15.78
N THR A 329 -36.19 17.29 -14.95
CA THR A 329 -36.16 18.60 -14.27
C THR A 329 -34.72 18.95 -13.84
N ALA A 330 -34.28 20.05 -14.38
CA ALA A 330 -33.11 20.83 -14.00
C ALA A 330 -33.40 21.64 -12.73
N LEU A 331 -32.41 21.84 -11.90
CA LEU A 331 -32.29 22.96 -10.94
C LEU A 331 -30.78 23.18 -10.78
N GLU A 332 -30.26 24.15 -11.36
CA GLU A 332 -30.00 25.53 -10.96
C GLU A 332 -28.79 25.70 -10.01
N VAL A 333 -27.86 26.39 -10.56
CA VAL A 333 -26.57 26.87 -10.10
C VAL A 333 -26.78 27.93 -9.00
N ASP A 334 -26.08 27.81 -7.90
CA ASP A 334 -25.78 28.95 -7.03
C ASP A 334 -24.28 29.21 -6.94
N ARG A 335 -23.92 30.43 -7.36
CA ARG A 335 -22.59 31.02 -7.30
C ARG A 335 -22.45 31.73 -5.96
N GLY A 336 -21.61 31.21 -5.09
CA GLY A 336 -21.15 31.90 -3.87
C GLY A 336 -19.68 32.31 -4.00
N SER A 337 -19.49 33.60 -4.17
CA SER A 337 -18.22 34.34 -4.10
C SER A 337 -17.63 34.26 -2.68
N GLY A 338 -16.34 33.89 -2.55
CA GLY A 338 -15.59 33.92 -1.29
C GLY A 338 -14.11 34.22 -1.55
N THR A 339 -13.77 35.44 -1.34
CA THR A 339 -12.50 36.17 -1.20
C THR A 339 -11.28 35.34 -0.76
N GLU A 340 -10.21 35.48 -1.55
CA GLU A 340 -8.82 35.18 -1.21
C GLU A 340 -8.33 36.11 -0.05
N PRO A 341 -7.47 35.61 0.82
CA PRO A 341 -6.56 36.48 1.57
C PRO A 341 -5.12 36.43 1.01
N ALA A 342 -4.57 37.60 0.96
CA ALA A 342 -3.28 38.03 0.45
C ALA A 342 -2.07 37.19 0.93
N ARG A 343 -1.17 36.91 0.00
CA ARG A 343 0.20 36.42 0.26
C ARG A 343 1.07 37.60 0.73
N GLU A 344 1.55 37.50 1.95
CA GLU A 344 2.71 38.26 2.41
C GLU A 344 3.99 37.70 1.81
N SER A 345 4.66 38.53 1.04
CA SER A 345 6.00 38.37 0.49
C SER A 345 7.03 38.60 1.61
N ARG A 346 7.72 37.52 2.03
CA ARG A 346 8.96 37.63 2.83
C ARG A 346 10.14 37.65 1.87
N THR A 347 10.75 38.81 1.77
CA THR A 347 12.05 39.10 1.18
C THR A 347 13.19 38.42 1.96
N LEU A 348 14.03 37.67 1.25
CA LEU A 348 15.32 37.16 1.73
C LEU A 348 16.40 38.24 1.56
N PRO A 349 17.38 38.34 2.49
CA PRO A 349 18.53 39.26 2.31
C PRO A 349 19.60 38.67 1.37
N PRO A 350 20.45 39.51 0.76
CA PRO A 350 21.40 39.11 -0.26
C PRO A 350 22.63 38.40 0.31
N ALA A 351 23.12 37.41 -0.45
CA ALA A 351 24.34 36.67 -0.19
C ALA A 351 25.56 37.55 -0.41
N ASP A 352 26.45 37.54 0.56
CA ASP A 352 27.76 38.21 0.57
C ASP A 352 28.75 37.42 -0.30
N SER A 353 29.29 38.12 -1.30
CA SER A 353 30.36 37.64 -2.16
C SER A 353 31.69 38.08 -1.55
N GLY A 354 32.48 37.15 -1.07
CA GLY A 354 33.82 37.48 -0.60
C GLY A 354 34.70 36.25 -0.38
N THR A 355 35.70 36.18 -1.22
CA THR A 355 37.02 35.56 -0.97
C THR A 355 37.21 34.13 -1.50
N LEU A 356 37.46 34.08 -2.80
CA LEU A 356 38.36 33.12 -3.44
C LEU A 356 39.75 33.75 -3.51
N GLN A 357 40.71 33.24 -2.73
CA GLN A 357 42.14 33.27 -3.13
C GLN A 357 42.97 32.46 -2.12
N GLN A 358 43.89 31.68 -2.72
CA GLN A 358 45.10 31.04 -2.13
C GLN A 358 44.89 29.69 -1.43
N LEU A 359 45.22 28.65 -2.18
CA LEU A 359 46.26 27.70 -1.83
C LEU A 359 46.55 26.78 -3.04
N GLN A 360 47.34 27.34 -3.97
CA GLN A 360 48.22 26.56 -4.85
C GLN A 360 49.55 26.38 -4.15
N GLY A 361 50.08 25.15 -4.19
CA GLY A 361 51.52 24.93 -4.08
C GLY A 361 51.98 24.15 -2.86
N LYS A 362 52.22 22.84 -3.07
CA LYS A 362 53.51 22.21 -2.81
C LYS A 362 53.45 20.72 -3.15
N SER A 363 53.91 20.41 -4.35
CA SER A 363 54.53 19.13 -4.68
C SER A 363 55.97 19.12 -4.15
N HIS A 364 56.44 18.00 -3.61
CA HIS A 364 57.75 17.36 -3.78
C HIS A 364 57.84 16.26 -2.73
N ALA A 365 57.89 14.98 -3.22
CA ALA A 365 59.13 14.19 -3.36
C ALA A 365 59.64 13.62 -2.05
N SER A 366 59.66 12.36 -1.95
CA SER A 366 60.79 11.44 -1.68
C SER A 366 60.35 10.14 -1.03
N SER A 367 60.78 9.15 -1.66
CA SER A 367 61.32 7.81 -1.43
C SER A 367 60.38 6.68 -1.44
#